data_fd204ad2ca26f72bae9a69b412e11eaa
#
_entry.id   fd204ad2ca26f72bae9a69b412e11eaa
#
_cell.length_a   1.000
_cell.length_b   1.000
_cell.length_c   1.000
_cell.angle_alpha   90.00
_cell.angle_beta   90.00
_cell.angle_gamma   90.00
#
_symmetry.space_group_name_H-M   'P 1'
#
loop_
_entity.id
_entity.type
_entity.pdbx_description
1 polymer ?
#
loop_
_entity_poly.entity_id
_entity_poly.type
_entity_poly.pdbx_seq_one_letter_code
_entity_poly.pdbx_strand_id
1 'polypeptide(L)'
;MFRKRSYSVIVVGILLVMTLALLFFGSRLFTDIEEEAHITQENRIVVGVSQLGSESGWRTANTESVQDAFTQKNGYFLIYNNARQKQENQLKAIRSFISQRVDYIIFSPVVETGWETVLQEAKQAGIPVILMDRNVDVEDQSLYVTCVGSNFVEEGEKAGHWLEGELVRQRKSAQSVNIVILTGTEGSSSQIGRSAGFAAVAARHDNWNILEEKCAEFTSTKGKEVMKTFLRRYPDIDVVVSQNDDMTFGAIEAIRESGCTVGVDGDIMILSFDAVRGALDM
;
A
#
# COMPACT_ATOMS: atom_id res chain seq x y z
N MET A 1 64.57 29.24 48.06
CA MET A 1 63.88 27.92 48.08
C MET A 1 62.32 28.00 48.12
N PHE A 2 61.73 29.16 48.40
CA PHE A 2 60.30 29.35 48.59
C PHE A 2 59.52 29.53 47.31
N ARG A 3 60.10 29.91 46.17
CA ARG A 3 59.36 30.22 44.93
C ARG A 3 58.89 28.97 44.13
N LYS A 4 59.58 27.85 44.24
CA LYS A 4 59.20 26.59 43.57
C LYS A 4 57.98 25.89 44.22
N ARG A 5 57.73 26.02 45.51
CA ARG A 5 56.68 25.43 46.25
C ARG A 5 55.27 26.07 45.88
N SER A 6 55.31 27.38 45.62
CA SER A 6 54.07 28.13 45.29
C SER A 6 53.52 27.72 43.90
N TYR A 7 54.36 27.47 42.91
CA TYR A 7 53.93 27.01 41.56
C TYR A 7 53.33 25.59 41.58
N SER A 8 53.89 24.69 42.38
CA SER A 8 53.37 23.33 42.50
C SER A 8 51.93 23.31 43.10
N VAL A 9 51.68 24.15 44.10
CA VAL A 9 50.35 24.25 44.73
C VAL A 9 49.30 24.82 43.75
N ILE A 10 49.70 25.81 42.94
CA ILE A 10 48.81 26.41 41.93
C ILE A 10 48.50 25.39 40.82
N VAL A 11 49.48 24.65 40.33
CA VAL A 11 49.28 23.62 39.28
C VAL A 11 48.40 22.47 39.77
N VAL A 12 48.61 22.01 41.03
CA VAL A 12 47.76 20.98 41.62
C VAL A 12 46.30 21.49 41.80
N GLY A 13 46.12 22.75 42.20
CA GLY A 13 44.82 23.38 42.32
C GLY A 13 44.06 23.47 40.96
N ILE A 14 44.78 23.87 39.89
CA ILE A 14 44.20 23.92 38.53
C ILE A 14 43.83 22.52 38.04
N LEU A 15 44.68 21.52 38.23
CA LEU A 15 44.38 20.14 37.85
C LEU A 15 43.18 19.59 38.61
N LEU A 16 43.03 19.91 39.90
CA LEU A 16 41.88 19.48 40.71
C LEU A 16 40.58 20.14 40.25
N VAL A 17 40.62 21.42 39.91
CA VAL A 17 39.46 22.13 39.35
C VAL A 17 39.06 21.58 37.97
N MET A 18 40.05 21.29 37.11
CA MET A 18 39.78 20.69 35.79
C MET A 18 39.20 19.27 35.92
N THR A 19 39.70 18.44 36.83
CA THR A 19 39.13 17.10 37.05
C THR A 19 37.72 17.16 37.63
N LEU A 20 37.43 18.08 38.54
CA LEU A 20 36.08 18.30 39.07
C LEU A 20 35.10 18.82 37.98
N ALA A 21 35.59 19.73 37.14
CA ALA A 21 34.79 20.21 35.98
C ALA A 21 34.52 19.08 35.00
N LEU A 22 35.48 18.24 34.64
CA LEU A 22 35.33 17.09 33.77
C LEU A 22 34.36 16.05 34.35
N LEU A 23 34.43 15.79 35.67
CA LEU A 23 33.48 14.91 36.34
C LEU A 23 32.07 15.48 36.36
N PHE A 24 31.91 16.79 36.58
CA PHE A 24 30.62 17.46 36.58
C PHE A 24 29.98 17.55 35.19
N PHE A 25 30.77 17.89 34.16
CA PHE A 25 30.28 17.89 32.77
C PHE A 25 30.05 16.47 32.27
N GLY A 26 30.92 15.53 32.61
CA GLY A 26 30.73 14.12 32.25
C GLY A 26 29.45 13.53 32.86
N SER A 27 29.18 13.79 34.16
CA SER A 27 27.96 13.32 34.81
C SER A 27 26.71 13.93 34.21
N ARG A 28 26.70 15.20 33.81
CA ARG A 28 25.56 15.82 33.11
C ARG A 28 25.34 15.23 31.74
N LEU A 29 26.39 15.03 30.93
CA LEU A 29 26.28 14.36 29.64
C LEU A 29 25.72 12.93 29.75
N PHE A 30 26.14 12.19 30.79
CA PHE A 30 25.57 10.84 31.04
C PHE A 30 24.14 10.88 31.50
N THR A 31 23.74 11.81 32.36
CA THR A 31 22.32 11.97 32.78
C THR A 31 21.43 12.43 31.63
N ASP A 32 21.90 13.35 30.78
CA ASP A 32 21.13 13.80 29.60
C ASP A 32 20.95 12.66 28.57
N ILE A 33 21.99 11.80 28.37
CA ILE A 33 21.92 10.62 27.51
C ILE A 33 20.99 9.54 28.07
N GLU A 34 21.03 9.29 29.39
CA GLU A 34 20.13 8.33 30.05
C GLU A 34 18.68 8.85 30.07
N GLU A 35 18.46 10.15 30.26
CA GLU A 35 17.11 10.76 30.25
C GLU A 35 16.52 10.76 28.85
N GLU A 36 17.29 11.06 27.78
CA GLU A 36 16.85 10.86 26.38
C GLU A 36 16.59 9.38 26.07
N ALA A 37 17.44 8.46 26.53
CA ALA A 37 17.24 7.03 26.34
C ALA A 37 16.01 6.52 27.10
N HIS A 38 15.73 7.01 28.29
CA HIS A 38 14.56 6.63 29.10
C HIS A 38 13.27 7.19 28.53
N ILE A 39 13.25 8.45 28.05
CA ILE A 39 12.09 9.07 27.38
C ILE A 39 11.77 8.31 26.09
N THR A 40 12.80 7.84 25.35
CA THR A 40 12.58 7.10 24.08
C THR A 40 12.14 5.64 24.29
N GLN A 41 12.27 5.04 25.46
CA GLN A 41 11.92 3.64 25.68
C GLN A 41 10.55 3.45 26.35
N GLU A 42 10.10 4.36 27.21
CA GLU A 42 8.83 4.24 27.95
C GLU A 42 7.60 4.80 27.24
N ASN A 43 7.73 5.60 26.17
CA ASN A 43 6.61 6.30 25.51
C ASN A 43 6.45 6.01 24.01
N ARG A 44 6.98 4.88 23.51
CA ARG A 44 6.79 4.54 22.09
C ARG A 44 5.42 3.93 21.86
N ILE A 45 4.75 4.43 20.83
CA ILE A 45 3.50 3.83 20.34
C ILE A 45 3.85 2.55 19.57
N VAL A 46 3.33 1.42 20.01
CA VAL A 46 3.53 0.12 19.37
C VAL A 46 2.45 -0.08 18.31
N VAL A 47 2.84 -0.19 17.06
CA VAL A 47 1.93 -0.36 15.92
C VAL A 47 2.14 -1.73 15.28
N GLY A 48 1.09 -2.56 15.30
CA GLY A 48 1.04 -3.81 14.55
C GLY A 48 0.53 -3.55 13.13
N VAL A 49 1.35 -3.80 12.11
CA VAL A 49 0.95 -3.65 10.71
C VAL A 49 0.94 -4.98 10.00
N SER A 50 -0.22 -5.39 9.44
CA SER A 50 -0.32 -6.57 8.58
C SER A 50 -0.58 -6.15 7.13
N GLN A 51 0.48 -6.21 6.32
CA GLN A 51 0.42 -6.01 4.87
C GLN A 51 -0.06 -7.29 4.19
N LEU A 52 -0.91 -7.13 3.17
CA LEU A 52 -1.46 -8.28 2.46
C LEU A 52 -0.42 -9.08 1.66
N GLY A 53 0.58 -8.42 1.06
CA GLY A 53 1.58 -9.08 0.21
C GLY A 53 2.64 -8.11 -0.30
N SER A 54 3.24 -8.46 -1.45
CA SER A 54 4.18 -7.66 -2.21
C SER A 54 3.95 -7.92 -3.70
N GLU A 55 2.68 -7.89 -4.12
CA GLU A 55 2.23 -8.35 -5.44
C GLU A 55 2.50 -7.36 -6.55
N SER A 56 2.70 -6.09 -6.20
CA SER A 56 2.82 -4.99 -7.17
C SER A 56 3.85 -3.95 -6.75
N GLY A 57 4.29 -3.14 -7.71
CA GLY A 57 5.14 -1.98 -7.46
C GLY A 57 4.48 -0.97 -6.51
N TRP A 58 3.18 -0.74 -6.66
CA TRP A 58 2.41 0.11 -5.76
C TRP A 58 2.43 -0.43 -4.32
N ARG A 59 2.21 -1.74 -4.14
CA ARG A 59 2.22 -2.38 -2.81
C ARG A 59 3.59 -2.29 -2.14
N THR A 60 4.65 -2.41 -2.91
CA THR A 60 6.02 -2.24 -2.41
C THR A 60 6.24 -0.82 -1.90
N ALA A 61 5.87 0.19 -2.70
CA ALA A 61 5.96 1.60 -2.29
C ALA A 61 5.11 1.92 -1.05
N ASN A 62 3.89 1.36 -0.97
CA ASN A 62 3.03 1.49 0.22
C ASN A 62 3.70 0.88 1.46
N THR A 63 4.33 -0.28 1.34
CA THR A 63 5.07 -0.92 2.44
C THR A 63 6.25 -0.08 2.90
N GLU A 64 7.05 0.43 1.97
CA GLU A 64 8.18 1.32 2.26
C GLU A 64 7.72 2.58 2.98
N SER A 65 6.65 3.22 2.50
CA SER A 65 6.07 4.40 3.13
C SER A 65 5.62 4.14 4.57
N VAL A 66 5.01 2.99 4.85
CA VAL A 66 4.61 2.56 6.20
C VAL A 66 5.83 2.37 7.09
N GLN A 67 6.87 1.69 6.60
CA GLN A 67 8.08 1.43 7.36
C GLN A 67 8.87 2.72 7.66
N ASP A 68 8.88 3.67 6.72
CA ASP A 68 9.52 4.97 6.89
C ASP A 68 8.76 5.88 7.87
N ALA A 69 7.44 5.79 7.91
CA ALA A 69 6.60 6.56 8.81
C ALA A 69 6.70 6.06 10.26
N PHE A 70 6.62 4.75 10.48
CA PHE A 70 6.58 4.13 11.82
C PHE A 70 7.96 3.74 12.33
N THR A 71 8.89 4.71 12.38
CA THR A 71 10.26 4.50 12.88
C THR A 71 10.38 4.86 14.36
N GLN A 72 11.42 4.32 15.01
CA GLN A 72 11.76 4.69 16.38
C GLN A 72 12.05 6.19 16.52
N LYS A 73 12.67 6.80 15.52
CA LYS A 73 12.94 8.24 15.47
C LYS A 73 11.65 9.07 15.51
N ASN A 74 10.57 8.54 14.95
CA ASN A 74 9.26 9.17 14.94
C ASN A 74 8.39 8.80 16.17
N GLY A 75 8.97 8.09 17.16
CA GLY A 75 8.27 7.70 18.39
C GLY A 75 7.48 6.39 18.29
N TYR A 76 7.71 5.58 17.27
CA TYR A 76 6.97 4.33 17.06
C TYR A 76 7.85 3.08 17.23
N PHE A 77 7.19 1.98 17.59
CA PHE A 77 7.74 0.64 17.47
C PHE A 77 6.86 -0.18 16.53
N LEU A 78 7.35 -0.45 15.34
CA LEU A 78 6.61 -1.17 14.29
C LEU A 78 6.80 -2.68 14.43
N ILE A 79 5.69 -3.41 14.53
CA ILE A 79 5.63 -4.87 14.38
C ILE A 79 5.00 -5.16 13.03
N TYR A 80 5.82 -5.46 12.04
CA TYR A 80 5.40 -5.66 10.66
C TYR A 80 5.21 -7.14 10.33
N ASN A 81 4.10 -7.46 9.64
CA ASN A 81 3.80 -8.79 9.11
C ASN A 81 3.43 -8.70 7.62
N ASN A 82 4.00 -9.56 6.79
CA ASN A 82 3.59 -9.76 5.41
C ASN A 82 2.78 -11.06 5.30
N ALA A 83 1.52 -10.95 4.96
CA ALA A 83 0.58 -12.08 4.91
C ALA A 83 0.74 -12.97 3.67
N ARG A 84 1.57 -12.57 2.69
CA ARG A 84 1.83 -13.34 1.46
C ARG A 84 0.54 -13.70 0.72
N GLN A 85 -0.37 -12.73 0.57
CA GLN A 85 -1.65 -12.86 -0.12
C GLN A 85 -2.63 -13.88 0.54
N LYS A 86 -2.43 -14.20 1.83
CA LYS A 86 -3.27 -15.16 2.54
C LYS A 86 -3.99 -14.51 3.70
N GLN A 87 -5.32 -14.46 3.64
CA GLN A 87 -6.15 -13.92 4.72
C GLN A 87 -5.88 -14.64 6.06
N GLU A 88 -5.69 -15.96 6.03
CA GLU A 88 -5.37 -16.73 7.24
C GLU A 88 -4.12 -16.23 7.97
N ASN A 89 -3.12 -15.75 7.22
CA ASN A 89 -1.91 -15.18 7.80
C ASN A 89 -2.19 -13.80 8.42
N GLN A 90 -3.07 -12.99 7.83
CA GLN A 90 -3.50 -11.73 8.42
C GLN A 90 -4.29 -11.95 9.71
N LEU A 91 -5.22 -12.90 9.73
CA LEU A 91 -5.98 -13.25 10.93
C LEU A 91 -5.04 -13.70 12.06
N LYS A 92 -4.02 -14.51 11.76
CA LYS A 92 -2.99 -14.91 12.72
C LYS A 92 -2.15 -13.72 13.21
N ALA A 93 -1.76 -12.83 12.30
CA ALA A 93 -0.99 -11.62 12.64
C ALA A 93 -1.77 -10.69 13.56
N ILE A 94 -3.04 -10.42 13.24
CA ILE A 94 -3.90 -9.55 14.07
C ILE A 94 -4.08 -10.15 15.48
N ARG A 95 -4.33 -11.45 15.62
CA ARG A 95 -4.40 -12.11 16.94
C ARG A 95 -3.07 -12.05 17.69
N SER A 96 -1.95 -12.15 16.98
CA SER A 96 -0.61 -11.96 17.58
C SER A 96 -0.42 -10.53 18.09
N PHE A 97 -0.87 -9.52 17.35
CA PHE A 97 -0.83 -8.12 17.79
C PHE A 97 -1.70 -7.89 19.03
N ILE A 98 -2.92 -8.47 19.05
CA ILE A 98 -3.81 -8.42 20.22
C ILE A 98 -3.12 -9.05 21.45
N SER A 99 -2.52 -10.22 21.29
CA SER A 99 -1.78 -10.92 22.36
C SER A 99 -0.58 -10.10 22.89
N GLN A 100 0.10 -9.37 22.00
CA GLN A 100 1.21 -8.49 22.33
C GLN A 100 0.77 -7.14 22.90
N ARG A 101 -0.54 -6.85 22.91
CA ARG A 101 -1.13 -5.60 23.41
C ARG A 101 -0.54 -4.37 22.71
N VAL A 102 -0.48 -4.40 21.38
CA VAL A 102 -0.07 -3.23 20.59
C VAL A 102 -1.07 -2.07 20.82
N ASP A 103 -0.63 -0.83 20.64
CA ASP A 103 -1.48 0.35 20.81
C ASP A 103 -2.43 0.55 19.64
N TYR A 104 -2.01 0.16 18.41
CA TYR A 104 -2.81 0.25 17.19
C TYR A 104 -2.56 -0.95 16.29
N ILE A 105 -3.62 -1.38 15.59
CA ILE A 105 -3.52 -2.35 14.51
C ILE A 105 -3.85 -1.65 13.21
N ILE A 106 -2.99 -1.79 12.19
CA ILE A 106 -3.22 -1.30 10.83
C ILE A 106 -3.12 -2.49 9.89
N PHE A 107 -4.07 -2.64 8.97
CA PHE A 107 -3.94 -3.68 7.94
C PHE A 107 -4.65 -3.31 6.65
N SER A 108 -4.15 -3.86 5.53
CA SER A 108 -4.79 -3.82 4.23
C SER A 108 -5.35 -5.22 3.94
N PRO A 109 -6.68 -5.42 3.93
CA PRO A 109 -7.25 -6.76 3.82
C PRO A 109 -7.03 -7.38 2.44
N VAL A 110 -6.80 -8.69 2.40
CA VAL A 110 -6.68 -9.46 1.13
C VAL A 110 -8.01 -9.47 0.41
N VAL A 111 -9.10 -9.76 1.13
CA VAL A 111 -10.49 -9.77 0.66
C VAL A 111 -11.37 -8.99 1.64
N GLU A 112 -12.61 -8.63 1.24
CA GLU A 112 -13.50 -7.82 2.08
C GLU A 112 -14.14 -8.60 3.23
N THR A 113 -14.40 -9.89 3.07
CA THR A 113 -15.22 -10.69 4.00
C THR A 113 -14.41 -11.48 5.02
N GLY A 114 -15.07 -11.91 6.12
CA GLY A 114 -14.50 -12.82 7.12
C GLY A 114 -13.67 -12.14 8.22
N TRP A 115 -13.92 -10.87 8.49
CA TRP A 115 -13.16 -10.07 9.45
C TRP A 115 -13.86 -9.83 10.79
N GLU A 116 -15.21 -10.02 10.86
CA GLU A 116 -16.00 -9.71 12.05
C GLU A 116 -15.37 -10.23 13.35
N THR A 117 -15.05 -11.52 13.38
CA THR A 117 -14.56 -12.16 14.61
C THR A 117 -13.27 -11.53 15.11
N VAL A 118 -12.26 -11.38 14.25
CA VAL A 118 -10.95 -10.84 14.68
C VAL A 118 -11.02 -9.35 15.01
N LEU A 119 -11.88 -8.60 14.32
CA LEU A 119 -12.13 -7.19 14.63
C LEU A 119 -12.87 -7.03 15.96
N GLN A 120 -13.82 -7.92 16.28
CA GLN A 120 -14.46 -7.99 17.61
C GLN A 120 -13.45 -8.34 18.70
N GLU A 121 -12.53 -9.29 18.45
CA GLU A 121 -11.44 -9.62 19.38
C GLU A 121 -10.55 -8.39 19.66
N ALA A 122 -10.18 -7.61 18.63
CA ALA A 122 -9.41 -6.37 18.79
C ALA A 122 -10.19 -5.31 19.58
N LYS A 123 -11.48 -5.11 19.27
CA LYS A 123 -12.36 -4.17 19.99
C LYS A 123 -12.51 -4.54 21.47
N GLN A 124 -12.70 -5.83 21.80
CA GLN A 124 -12.76 -6.33 23.17
C GLN A 124 -11.45 -6.13 23.94
N ALA A 125 -10.33 -6.21 23.25
CA ALA A 125 -9.01 -5.92 23.81
C ALA A 125 -8.74 -4.41 23.97
N GLY A 126 -9.64 -3.54 23.47
CA GLY A 126 -9.48 -2.09 23.51
C GLY A 126 -8.45 -1.56 22.52
N ILE A 127 -8.09 -2.33 21.50
CA ILE A 127 -7.08 -1.96 20.50
C ILE A 127 -7.77 -1.40 19.25
N PRO A 128 -7.58 -0.10 18.93
CA PRO A 128 -8.15 0.51 17.74
C PRO A 128 -7.53 -0.07 16.46
N VAL A 129 -8.41 -0.32 15.47
CA VAL A 129 -8.02 -0.84 14.16
C VAL A 129 -8.20 0.24 13.10
N ILE A 130 -7.22 0.39 12.23
CA ILE A 130 -7.23 1.28 11.07
C ILE A 130 -7.09 0.41 9.82
N LEU A 131 -8.01 0.58 8.89
CA LEU A 131 -7.92 -0.04 7.57
C LEU A 131 -7.09 0.85 6.65
N MET A 132 -6.20 0.25 5.88
CA MET A 132 -5.32 0.94 4.95
C MET A 132 -5.53 0.40 3.54
N ASP A 133 -5.70 1.31 2.57
CA ASP A 133 -5.90 1.01 1.16
C ASP A 133 -7.25 0.31 0.89
N ARG A 134 -7.41 -0.93 1.34
CA ARG A 134 -8.60 -1.76 1.12
C ARG A 134 -9.55 -1.76 2.31
N ASN A 135 -10.83 -1.90 2.03
CA ASN A 135 -11.89 -1.93 3.03
C ASN A 135 -12.34 -3.38 3.34
N VAL A 136 -13.15 -3.52 4.39
CA VAL A 136 -13.80 -4.76 4.81
C VAL A 136 -15.32 -4.61 4.69
N ASP A 137 -16.00 -5.72 4.41
CA ASP A 137 -17.45 -5.82 4.45
C ASP A 137 -17.87 -6.42 5.81
N VAL A 138 -18.25 -5.54 6.73
CA VAL A 138 -18.72 -5.87 8.08
C VAL A 138 -19.98 -5.07 8.41
N GLU A 139 -20.92 -5.68 9.12
CA GLU A 139 -22.18 -5.01 9.52
C GLU A 139 -21.93 -3.90 10.55
N ASP A 140 -21.08 -4.18 11.56
CA ASP A 140 -20.75 -3.21 12.62
C ASP A 140 -19.53 -2.37 12.23
N GLN A 141 -19.78 -1.18 11.67
CA GLN A 141 -18.73 -0.22 11.27
C GLN A 141 -17.92 0.31 12.46
N SER A 142 -18.36 0.08 13.71
CA SER A 142 -17.60 0.47 14.92
C SER A 142 -16.47 -0.51 15.26
N LEU A 143 -16.26 -1.55 14.48
CA LEU A 143 -15.16 -2.51 14.62
C LEU A 143 -13.81 -1.96 14.17
N TYR A 144 -13.80 -0.86 13.41
CA TYR A 144 -12.58 -0.13 13.07
C TYR A 144 -12.79 1.38 13.20
N VAL A 145 -11.70 2.11 13.39
CA VAL A 145 -11.75 3.56 13.61
C VAL A 145 -11.97 4.32 12.31
N THR A 146 -11.25 3.92 11.26
CA THR A 146 -11.30 4.56 9.94
C THR A 146 -10.69 3.65 8.87
N CYS A 147 -11.04 3.96 7.62
CA CYS A 147 -10.38 3.41 6.43
C CYS A 147 -9.71 4.56 5.67
N VAL A 148 -8.41 4.42 5.39
CA VAL A 148 -7.62 5.36 4.60
C VAL A 148 -7.28 4.70 3.27
N GLY A 149 -7.95 5.08 2.21
CA GLY A 149 -7.81 4.47 0.88
C GLY A 149 -8.56 5.24 -0.19
N SER A 150 -8.48 4.74 -1.41
CA SER A 150 -9.18 5.30 -2.57
C SER A 150 -10.66 4.90 -2.60
N ASN A 151 -11.46 5.70 -3.31
CA ASN A 151 -12.80 5.30 -3.70
C ASN A 151 -12.72 4.50 -5.01
N PHE A 152 -12.63 3.19 -4.89
CA PHE A 152 -12.43 2.30 -6.04
C PHE A 152 -13.61 2.29 -7.03
N VAL A 153 -14.84 2.56 -6.56
CA VAL A 153 -16.00 2.72 -7.46
C VAL A 153 -15.81 3.95 -8.32
N GLU A 154 -15.44 5.08 -7.72
CA GLU A 154 -15.18 6.32 -8.45
C GLU A 154 -13.99 6.19 -9.42
N GLU A 155 -12.96 5.41 -9.08
CA GLU A 155 -11.86 5.09 -9.99
C GLU A 155 -12.35 4.34 -11.23
N GLY A 156 -13.20 3.32 -11.04
CA GLY A 156 -13.83 2.59 -12.14
C GLY A 156 -14.70 3.48 -13.02
N GLU A 157 -15.52 4.35 -12.41
CA GLU A 157 -16.34 5.33 -13.15
C GLU A 157 -15.47 6.29 -13.96
N LYS A 158 -14.38 6.83 -13.38
CA LYS A 158 -13.42 7.71 -14.06
C LYS A 158 -12.80 7.03 -15.28
N ALA A 159 -12.44 5.76 -15.18
CA ALA A 159 -11.92 4.98 -16.31
C ALA A 159 -12.96 4.85 -17.42
N GLY A 160 -14.21 4.54 -17.09
CA GLY A 160 -15.32 4.49 -18.04
C GLY A 160 -15.57 5.84 -18.74
N HIS A 161 -15.67 6.93 -17.97
CA HIS A 161 -15.86 8.27 -18.52
C HIS A 161 -14.67 8.75 -19.36
N TRP A 162 -13.45 8.37 -18.99
CA TRP A 162 -12.30 8.67 -19.82
C TRP A 162 -12.38 7.96 -21.17
N LEU A 163 -12.76 6.69 -21.20
CA LEU A 163 -12.96 5.92 -22.43
C LEU A 163 -14.05 6.57 -23.30
N GLU A 164 -15.18 6.95 -22.70
CA GLU A 164 -16.27 7.67 -23.38
C GLU A 164 -15.75 8.93 -24.10
N GLY A 165 -15.02 9.78 -23.37
CA GLY A 165 -14.44 11.01 -23.91
C GLY A 165 -13.43 10.74 -25.02
N GLU A 166 -12.59 9.70 -24.88
CA GLU A 166 -11.58 9.32 -25.86
C GLU A 166 -12.22 8.80 -27.16
N LEU A 167 -13.25 7.96 -27.09
CA LEU A 167 -13.99 7.48 -28.24
C LEU A 167 -14.69 8.63 -29.00
N VAL A 168 -15.21 9.63 -28.27
CA VAL A 168 -15.75 10.87 -28.90
C VAL A 168 -14.62 11.63 -29.61
N ARG A 169 -13.45 11.80 -28.99
CA ARG A 169 -12.28 12.47 -29.58
C ARG A 169 -11.83 11.78 -30.87
N GLN A 170 -11.85 10.45 -30.90
CA GLN A 170 -11.50 9.64 -32.07
C GLN A 170 -12.63 9.55 -33.11
N ARG A 171 -13.82 10.09 -32.85
CA ARG A 171 -15.02 9.94 -33.69
C ARG A 171 -15.46 8.47 -33.83
N LYS A 172 -15.22 7.66 -32.83
CA LYS A 172 -15.57 6.22 -32.78
C LYS A 172 -16.76 5.92 -31.84
N SER A 173 -17.42 6.93 -31.25
CA SER A 173 -18.48 6.76 -30.25
C SER A 173 -19.68 5.93 -30.73
N ALA A 174 -19.93 5.84 -32.04
CA ALA A 174 -20.98 5.02 -32.62
C ALA A 174 -20.51 3.63 -33.09
N GLN A 175 -19.23 3.32 -32.99
CA GLN A 175 -18.67 2.01 -33.38
C GLN A 175 -18.85 1.01 -32.25
N SER A 176 -18.93 -0.28 -32.59
CA SER A 176 -18.82 -1.36 -31.61
C SER A 176 -17.44 -1.36 -30.98
N VAL A 177 -17.34 -1.50 -29.67
CA VAL A 177 -16.09 -1.51 -28.90
C VAL A 177 -16.02 -2.78 -28.08
N ASN A 178 -15.05 -3.62 -28.38
CA ASN A 178 -14.81 -4.89 -27.71
C ASN A 178 -13.81 -4.72 -26.57
N ILE A 179 -14.26 -4.98 -25.36
CA ILE A 179 -13.53 -4.68 -24.12
C ILE A 179 -13.22 -5.99 -23.40
N VAL A 180 -11.98 -6.18 -22.95
CA VAL A 180 -11.61 -7.22 -21.98
C VAL A 180 -11.10 -6.57 -20.70
N ILE A 181 -11.31 -7.23 -19.55
CA ILE A 181 -10.94 -6.68 -18.26
C ILE A 181 -10.01 -7.65 -17.54
N LEU A 182 -8.82 -7.16 -17.18
CA LEU A 182 -7.90 -7.81 -16.26
C LEU A 182 -8.24 -7.36 -14.84
N THR A 183 -8.84 -8.24 -14.06
CA THR A 183 -9.23 -7.91 -12.69
C THR A 183 -8.14 -8.29 -11.69
N GLY A 184 -8.13 -7.59 -10.56
CA GLY A 184 -7.24 -7.88 -9.45
C GLY A 184 -7.65 -9.12 -8.65
N THR A 185 -7.11 -9.25 -7.45
CA THR A 185 -7.44 -10.33 -6.51
C THR A 185 -8.94 -10.39 -6.27
N GLU A 186 -9.57 -11.50 -6.59
CA GLU A 186 -11.00 -11.71 -6.46
C GLU A 186 -11.46 -11.52 -5.00
N GLY A 187 -12.55 -10.79 -4.83
CA GLY A 187 -13.12 -10.47 -3.51
C GLY A 187 -12.39 -9.33 -2.77
N SER A 188 -11.41 -8.67 -3.37
CA SER A 188 -10.82 -7.46 -2.78
C SER A 188 -11.67 -6.22 -3.10
N SER A 189 -11.74 -5.25 -2.17
CA SER A 189 -12.52 -4.01 -2.37
C SER A 189 -12.07 -3.22 -3.60
N SER A 190 -10.79 -3.24 -3.93
CA SER A 190 -10.26 -2.60 -5.14
C SER A 190 -10.76 -3.27 -6.42
N GLN A 191 -10.79 -4.61 -6.46
CA GLN A 191 -11.32 -5.34 -7.60
C GLN A 191 -12.82 -5.11 -7.76
N ILE A 192 -13.58 -5.28 -6.68
CA ILE A 192 -15.04 -5.12 -6.66
C ILE A 192 -15.44 -3.70 -7.08
N GLY A 193 -14.83 -2.70 -6.46
CA GLY A 193 -15.17 -1.30 -6.71
C GLY A 193 -14.81 -0.85 -8.13
N ARG A 194 -13.61 -1.16 -8.63
CA ARG A 194 -13.20 -0.80 -9.99
C ARG A 194 -14.06 -1.48 -11.04
N SER A 195 -14.41 -2.77 -10.85
CA SER A 195 -15.35 -3.46 -11.74
C SER A 195 -16.74 -2.84 -11.72
N ALA A 196 -17.31 -2.58 -10.54
CA ALA A 196 -18.64 -2.01 -10.41
C ALA A 196 -18.74 -0.60 -11.04
N GLY A 197 -17.74 0.27 -10.76
CA GLY A 197 -17.71 1.62 -11.31
C GLY A 197 -17.59 1.63 -12.84
N PHE A 198 -16.69 0.83 -13.41
CA PHE A 198 -16.55 0.73 -14.87
C PHE A 198 -17.83 0.16 -15.51
N ALA A 199 -18.40 -0.91 -14.94
CA ALA A 199 -19.64 -1.52 -15.44
C ALA A 199 -20.82 -0.56 -15.41
N ALA A 200 -20.94 0.31 -14.39
CA ALA A 200 -21.99 1.32 -14.31
C ALA A 200 -21.94 2.35 -15.44
N VAL A 201 -20.75 2.70 -15.92
CA VAL A 201 -20.59 3.56 -17.10
C VAL A 201 -20.84 2.76 -18.37
N ALA A 202 -20.24 1.58 -18.50
CA ALA A 202 -20.38 0.73 -19.68
C ALA A 202 -21.84 0.39 -19.98
N ALA A 203 -22.66 0.17 -18.96
CA ALA A 203 -24.09 -0.11 -19.11
C ALA A 203 -24.92 1.02 -19.78
N ARG A 204 -24.36 2.20 -19.98
CA ARG A 204 -24.98 3.34 -20.69
C ARG A 204 -24.71 3.31 -22.20
N HIS A 205 -23.88 2.37 -22.66
CA HIS A 205 -23.42 2.27 -24.05
C HIS A 205 -23.75 0.91 -24.63
N ASP A 206 -24.81 0.82 -25.44
CA ASP A 206 -25.26 -0.42 -26.07
C ASP A 206 -24.20 -1.03 -27.03
N ASN A 207 -23.23 -0.24 -27.45
CA ASN A 207 -22.16 -0.63 -28.36
C ASN A 207 -20.85 -1.01 -27.66
N TRP A 208 -20.80 -0.99 -26.32
CA TRP A 208 -19.64 -1.49 -25.57
C TRP A 208 -19.87 -2.96 -25.18
N ASN A 209 -19.04 -3.84 -25.72
CA ASN A 209 -19.13 -5.27 -25.48
C ASN A 209 -18.04 -5.70 -24.51
N ILE A 210 -18.38 -5.90 -23.25
CA ILE A 210 -17.46 -6.54 -22.31
C ILE A 210 -17.42 -8.03 -22.65
N LEU A 211 -16.34 -8.48 -23.32
CA LEU A 211 -16.22 -9.84 -23.83
C LEU A 211 -15.91 -10.83 -22.70
N GLU A 212 -15.00 -10.49 -21.82
CA GLU A 212 -14.61 -11.31 -20.67
C GLU A 212 -13.91 -10.45 -19.61
N GLU A 213 -14.19 -10.75 -18.33
CA GLU A 213 -13.39 -10.30 -17.18
C GLU A 213 -12.67 -11.51 -16.59
N LYS A 214 -11.38 -11.33 -16.24
CA LYS A 214 -10.59 -12.43 -15.69
C LYS A 214 -9.57 -11.96 -14.68
N CYS A 215 -9.52 -12.69 -13.55
CA CYS A 215 -8.58 -12.42 -12.47
C CYS A 215 -7.13 -12.64 -12.91
N ALA A 216 -6.29 -11.62 -12.70
CA ALA A 216 -4.85 -11.63 -12.92
C ALA A 216 -4.05 -11.21 -11.66
N GLU A 217 -4.71 -11.26 -10.48
CA GLU A 217 -4.12 -11.21 -9.14
C GLU A 217 -3.23 -9.99 -8.86
N PHE A 218 -3.42 -8.88 -9.60
CA PHE A 218 -2.59 -7.68 -9.54
C PHE A 218 -1.10 -7.89 -9.89
N THR A 219 -0.74 -9.00 -10.56
CA THR A 219 0.65 -9.31 -10.90
C THR A 219 0.94 -9.24 -12.40
N SER A 220 2.15 -8.79 -12.77
CA SER A 220 2.58 -8.70 -14.17
C SER A 220 2.55 -10.06 -14.87
N THR A 221 3.03 -11.10 -14.21
CA THR A 221 3.05 -12.46 -14.76
C THR A 221 1.65 -12.95 -15.11
N LYS A 222 0.68 -12.78 -14.20
CA LYS A 222 -0.72 -13.18 -14.45
C LYS A 222 -1.40 -12.29 -15.48
N GLY A 223 -1.13 -10.98 -15.45
CA GLY A 223 -1.59 -10.06 -16.50
C GLY A 223 -1.18 -10.52 -17.90
N LYS A 224 0.08 -10.91 -18.07
CA LYS A 224 0.59 -11.47 -19.33
C LYS A 224 -0.09 -12.79 -19.72
N GLU A 225 -0.23 -13.74 -18.80
CA GLU A 225 -0.87 -15.03 -19.04
C GLU A 225 -2.34 -14.87 -19.47
N VAL A 226 -3.09 -14.04 -18.75
CA VAL A 226 -4.50 -13.79 -19.04
C VAL A 226 -4.65 -13.07 -20.37
N MET A 227 -3.84 -12.02 -20.63
CA MET A 227 -3.88 -11.28 -21.90
C MET A 227 -3.56 -12.18 -23.08
N LYS A 228 -2.58 -13.07 -23.00
CA LYS A 228 -2.31 -14.08 -24.04
C LYS A 228 -3.53 -14.99 -24.30
N THR A 229 -4.30 -15.27 -23.28
CA THR A 229 -5.53 -16.07 -23.41
C THR A 229 -6.62 -15.27 -24.13
N PHE A 230 -6.81 -14.01 -23.78
CA PHE A 230 -7.74 -13.12 -24.45
C PHE A 230 -7.42 -12.94 -25.93
N LEU A 231 -6.15 -12.64 -26.28
CA LEU A 231 -5.71 -12.47 -27.67
C LEU A 231 -5.93 -13.71 -28.54
N ARG A 232 -5.82 -14.91 -27.97
CA ARG A 232 -6.13 -16.15 -28.70
C ARG A 232 -7.63 -16.37 -28.91
N ARG A 233 -8.44 -15.89 -27.96
CA ARG A 233 -9.90 -16.14 -27.96
C ARG A 233 -10.68 -15.07 -28.70
N TYR A 234 -10.20 -13.85 -28.65
CA TYR A 234 -10.88 -12.67 -29.22
C TYR A 234 -9.92 -11.97 -30.18
N PRO A 235 -10.15 -12.10 -31.50
CA PRO A 235 -9.26 -11.48 -32.50
C PRO A 235 -9.41 -9.95 -32.59
N ASP A 236 -10.55 -9.43 -32.15
CA ASP A 236 -10.94 -8.03 -32.34
C ASP A 236 -11.11 -7.30 -31.00
N ILE A 237 -10.08 -7.30 -30.17
CA ILE A 237 -10.07 -6.55 -28.91
C ILE A 237 -9.68 -5.09 -29.23
N ASP A 238 -10.55 -4.14 -28.86
CA ASP A 238 -10.28 -2.70 -29.00
C ASP A 238 -9.69 -2.10 -27.73
N VAL A 239 -10.15 -2.56 -26.54
CA VAL A 239 -9.81 -1.96 -25.26
C VAL A 239 -9.53 -3.04 -24.21
N VAL A 240 -8.45 -2.81 -23.44
CA VAL A 240 -8.14 -3.54 -22.20
C VAL A 240 -8.33 -2.61 -21.02
N VAL A 241 -9.15 -2.98 -20.07
CA VAL A 241 -9.23 -2.34 -18.76
C VAL A 241 -8.42 -3.19 -17.78
N SER A 242 -7.29 -2.70 -17.32
CA SER A 242 -6.39 -3.42 -16.43
C SER A 242 -6.39 -2.75 -15.06
N GLN A 243 -6.85 -3.45 -14.04
CA GLN A 243 -7.11 -2.88 -12.72
C GLN A 243 -5.86 -2.51 -11.92
N ASN A 244 -4.65 -2.66 -12.47
CA ASN A 244 -3.43 -2.01 -11.99
C ASN A 244 -2.32 -2.00 -13.05
N ASP A 245 -1.26 -1.22 -12.78
CA ASP A 245 -0.14 -1.05 -13.70
C ASP A 245 0.72 -2.31 -13.87
N ASP A 246 0.90 -3.11 -12.82
CA ASP A 246 1.70 -4.34 -12.93
C ASP A 246 1.06 -5.33 -13.93
N MET A 247 -0.27 -5.54 -13.86
CA MET A 247 -0.97 -6.34 -14.88
C MET A 247 -0.89 -5.70 -16.25
N THR A 248 -0.95 -4.36 -16.32
CA THR A 248 -0.82 -3.60 -17.57
C THR A 248 0.52 -3.84 -18.23
N PHE A 249 1.63 -3.82 -17.50
CA PHE A 249 2.95 -4.14 -18.06
C PHE A 249 3.00 -5.53 -18.68
N GLY A 250 2.44 -6.52 -17.98
CA GLY A 250 2.32 -7.88 -18.50
C GLY A 250 1.43 -7.96 -19.75
N ALA A 251 0.32 -7.24 -19.76
CA ALA A 251 -0.61 -7.19 -20.90
C ALA A 251 0.06 -6.54 -22.14
N ILE A 252 0.76 -5.44 -21.96
CA ILE A 252 1.52 -4.75 -23.02
C ILE A 252 2.54 -5.71 -23.65
N GLU A 253 3.26 -6.46 -22.83
CA GLU A 253 4.23 -7.45 -23.32
C GLU A 253 3.54 -8.52 -24.17
N ALA A 254 2.41 -9.05 -23.72
CA ALA A 254 1.62 -10.06 -24.46
C ALA A 254 1.07 -9.51 -25.78
N ILE A 255 0.58 -8.26 -25.80
CA ILE A 255 0.03 -7.61 -26.98
C ILE A 255 1.15 -7.38 -28.01
N ARG A 256 2.29 -6.86 -27.59
CA ARG A 256 3.46 -6.67 -28.48
C ARG A 256 3.99 -7.98 -29.05
N GLU A 257 4.02 -9.06 -28.25
CA GLU A 257 4.39 -10.40 -28.72
C GLU A 257 3.42 -10.97 -29.78
N SER A 258 2.16 -10.52 -29.78
CA SER A 258 1.17 -10.90 -30.81
C SER A 258 1.30 -10.10 -32.11
N GLY A 259 2.16 -9.08 -32.14
CA GLY A 259 2.35 -8.19 -33.28
C GLY A 259 1.43 -6.97 -33.31
N CYS A 260 0.62 -6.76 -32.28
CA CYS A 260 -0.26 -5.59 -32.16
C CYS A 260 0.45 -4.43 -31.45
N THR A 261 0.00 -3.21 -31.77
CA THR A 261 0.45 -1.97 -31.13
C THR A 261 -0.47 -1.57 -29.97
N VAL A 262 0.10 -0.92 -28.97
CA VAL A 262 -0.64 -0.46 -27.77
C VAL A 262 -0.66 1.06 -27.73
N GLY A 263 -1.77 1.63 -27.33
CA GLY A 263 -1.94 3.05 -27.10
C GLY A 263 -3.24 3.60 -27.66
N VAL A 264 -3.50 4.88 -27.43
CA VAL A 264 -4.72 5.56 -27.94
C VAL A 264 -4.83 5.57 -29.46
N ASP A 265 -3.71 5.58 -30.15
CA ASP A 265 -3.61 5.51 -31.62
C ASP A 265 -3.11 4.13 -32.10
N GLY A 266 -3.00 3.15 -31.22
CA GLY A 266 -2.61 1.77 -31.51
C GLY A 266 -3.77 0.86 -31.87
N ASP A 267 -3.47 -0.42 -32.08
CA ASP A 267 -4.47 -1.45 -32.35
C ASP A 267 -5.34 -1.73 -31.12
N ILE A 268 -4.74 -1.70 -29.92
CA ILE A 268 -5.41 -1.96 -28.63
C ILE A 268 -5.12 -0.82 -27.65
N MET A 269 -6.17 -0.18 -27.16
CA MET A 269 -6.10 0.83 -26.10
C MET A 269 -6.07 0.15 -24.74
N ILE A 270 -5.25 0.67 -23.79
CA ILE A 270 -5.24 0.17 -22.41
C ILE A 270 -5.56 1.31 -21.43
N LEU A 271 -6.51 1.03 -20.52
CA LEU A 271 -6.77 1.84 -19.34
C LEU A 271 -6.14 1.12 -18.14
N SER A 272 -5.40 1.87 -17.34
CA SER A 272 -4.68 1.36 -16.17
C SER A 272 -4.99 2.18 -14.92
N PHE A 273 -4.67 1.62 -13.76
CA PHE A 273 -4.82 2.26 -12.46
C PHE A 273 -3.49 2.19 -11.71
N ASP A 274 -3.35 2.97 -10.64
CA ASP A 274 -2.23 3.14 -9.71
C ASP A 274 -1.27 4.28 -10.09
N ALA A 275 -0.97 4.51 -11.35
CA ALA A 275 -0.03 5.53 -11.84
C ALA A 275 1.35 5.43 -11.18
N VAL A 276 1.91 4.20 -11.09
CA VAL A 276 3.29 4.00 -10.63
C VAL A 276 4.26 4.68 -11.61
N ARG A 277 5.46 5.06 -11.11
CA ARG A 277 6.42 5.78 -11.94
C ARG A 277 6.69 5.10 -13.30
N GLY A 278 6.82 3.77 -13.32
CA GLY A 278 7.03 3.02 -14.56
C GLY A 278 5.91 3.17 -15.59
N ALA A 279 4.66 3.39 -15.14
CA ALA A 279 3.52 3.64 -16.04
C ALA A 279 3.52 5.07 -16.58
N LEU A 280 3.98 6.05 -15.77
CA LEU A 280 4.10 7.44 -16.19
C LEU A 280 5.26 7.71 -17.17
N ASP A 281 6.27 6.83 -17.17
CA ASP A 281 7.47 6.93 -18.02
C ASP A 281 7.28 6.21 -19.37
N MET A 282 6.11 5.58 -19.64
CA MET A 282 5.79 4.85 -20.88
C MET A 282 5.16 5.75 -21.93
#